data_536ada3ce25181652662ab40b09fabc3
#
_entry.id   536ada3ce25181652662ab40b09fabc3
#
_cell.length_a   1.000
_cell.length_b   1.000
_cell.length_c   1.000
_cell.angle_alpha   90.00
_cell.angle_beta   90.00
_cell.angle_gamma   90.00
#
_symmetry.space_group_name_H-M   'P 1'
#
loop_
_entity.id
_entity.type
_entity.pdbx_description
1 polymer ?
#
loop_
_entity_poly.entity_id
_entity_poly.type
_entity_poly.pdbx_seq_one_letter_code
_entity_poly.pdbx_strand_id
1 'polypeptide(L)'
;MSANGFTPDTIVLVHGFWVTPRSWEHWIKRYESRGYRVLAPAYPGFEVEVEALNADPSPIERVTVPQIIEKLEGIVRELSSPPILIGHSAGGVFTQILLDRGYGAAGVAINSAPTEGVKRVPLSQIRATFPVLKNPANRHRAVGFTFEQWHYAFANTFSEEESRALYERYHIPASGPIFWGSALANIHPGEDDNHVDYHNDARAPLLFISGSEDHLMPPSIQRSNAKHYKSDTITEVKEFEGPHLLPASPGWERIADYALMWAMDHAAQPSTA
;
A
#
# COMPACT_ATOMS: atom_id res chain seq x y z
N MET A 1 13.51 16.95 -15.17
CA MET A 1 13.15 16.37 -16.47
C MET A 1 13.70 14.97 -16.45
N SER A 2 12.84 13.94 -16.65
CA SER A 2 13.29 12.54 -16.70
C SER A 2 14.36 12.38 -17.81
N ALA A 3 15.30 11.48 -17.60
CA ALA A 3 16.38 11.23 -18.56
C ALA A 3 15.89 10.83 -19.97
N ASN A 4 14.63 10.41 -20.10
CA ASN A 4 14.01 9.88 -21.32
C ASN A 4 12.94 10.80 -21.95
N GLY A 5 12.77 12.05 -21.48
CA GLY A 5 11.79 12.99 -22.04
C GLY A 5 10.31 12.65 -21.75
N PHE A 6 10.03 11.58 -20.98
CA PHE A 6 8.70 11.19 -20.55
C PHE A 6 8.39 11.81 -19.18
N THR A 7 7.23 12.43 -19.05
CA THR A 7 6.79 13.07 -17.80
C THR A 7 5.36 12.61 -17.48
N PRO A 8 5.18 11.77 -16.44
CA PRO A 8 3.85 11.38 -16.00
C PRO A 8 3.04 12.60 -15.53
N ASP A 9 1.77 12.65 -15.88
CA ASP A 9 0.81 13.69 -15.46
C ASP A 9 -0.23 13.19 -14.46
N THR A 10 -0.29 11.88 -14.27
CA THR A 10 -1.28 11.20 -13.44
C THR A 10 -0.61 10.41 -12.32
N ILE A 11 -1.19 10.50 -11.12
CA ILE A 11 -0.78 9.76 -9.92
C ILE A 11 -1.96 8.89 -9.48
N VAL A 12 -1.71 7.60 -9.23
CA VAL A 12 -2.69 6.67 -8.67
C VAL A 12 -2.27 6.29 -7.25
N LEU A 13 -3.13 6.61 -6.28
CA LEU A 13 -2.92 6.35 -4.85
C LEU A 13 -3.69 5.10 -4.43
N VAL A 14 -2.99 4.07 -4.00
CA VAL A 14 -3.54 2.75 -3.66
C VAL A 14 -3.53 2.58 -2.14
N HIS A 15 -4.71 2.54 -1.51
CA HIS A 15 -4.84 2.49 -0.05
C HIS A 15 -4.49 1.11 0.55
N GLY A 16 -4.29 1.05 1.86
CA GLY A 16 -4.06 -0.19 2.60
C GLY A 16 -5.34 -0.88 3.05
N PHE A 17 -5.17 -1.99 3.82
CA PHE A 17 -6.28 -2.57 4.58
C PHE A 17 -6.55 -1.73 5.83
N TRP A 18 -7.75 -1.88 6.40
CA TRP A 18 -8.27 -1.13 7.54
C TRP A 18 -8.44 0.37 7.31
N VAL A 19 -8.26 0.84 6.06
CA VAL A 19 -8.51 2.23 5.63
C VAL A 19 -9.17 2.24 4.25
N THR A 20 -9.70 3.39 3.84
CA THR A 20 -10.28 3.66 2.52
C THR A 20 -9.43 4.68 1.75
N PRO A 21 -9.80 5.05 0.51
CA PRO A 21 -9.18 6.17 -0.20
C PRO A 21 -9.15 7.48 0.60
N ARG A 22 -10.03 7.65 1.60
CA ARG A 22 -10.02 8.81 2.50
C ARG A 22 -8.67 9.02 3.19
N SER A 23 -7.89 7.95 3.42
CA SER A 23 -6.55 8.06 4.01
C SER A 23 -5.56 8.86 3.16
N TRP A 24 -5.86 9.07 1.89
CA TRP A 24 -5.07 9.85 0.95
C TRP A 24 -5.54 11.30 0.75
N GLU A 25 -6.57 11.76 1.48
CA GLU A 25 -7.20 13.07 1.23
C GLU A 25 -6.24 14.26 1.22
N HIS A 26 -5.18 14.22 2.05
CA HIS A 26 -4.17 15.26 2.11
C HIS A 26 -3.19 15.19 0.93
N TRP A 27 -2.79 13.99 0.53
CA TRP A 27 -1.92 13.73 -0.61
C TRP A 27 -2.61 14.10 -1.93
N ILE A 28 -3.90 13.79 -2.07
CA ILE A 28 -4.70 14.17 -3.23
C ILE A 28 -4.63 15.69 -3.41
N LYS A 29 -5.03 16.46 -2.39
CA LYS A 29 -5.00 17.94 -2.42
C LYS A 29 -3.61 18.49 -2.73
N ARG A 30 -2.56 17.88 -2.15
CA ARG A 30 -1.19 18.32 -2.37
C ARG A 30 -0.73 18.12 -3.81
N TYR A 31 -0.99 16.97 -4.39
CA TYR A 31 -0.57 16.69 -5.76
C TYR A 31 -1.43 17.41 -6.80
N GLU A 32 -2.74 17.52 -6.57
CA GLU A 32 -3.62 18.35 -7.41
C GLU A 32 -3.20 19.82 -7.42
N SER A 33 -2.79 20.39 -6.27
CA SER A 33 -2.29 21.74 -6.19
C SER A 33 -0.98 21.98 -6.98
N ARG A 34 -0.30 20.91 -7.38
CA ARG A 34 0.89 20.91 -8.23
C ARG A 34 0.60 20.60 -9.69
N GLY A 35 -0.69 20.47 -10.05
CA GLY A 35 -1.14 20.26 -11.42
C GLY A 35 -1.21 18.81 -11.89
N TYR A 36 -1.06 17.83 -10.99
CA TYR A 36 -1.23 16.42 -11.33
C TYR A 36 -2.71 16.03 -11.32
N ARG A 37 -3.09 15.15 -12.23
CA ARG A 37 -4.32 14.37 -12.10
C ARG A 37 -4.12 13.29 -11.05
N VAL A 38 -4.97 13.26 -10.02
CA VAL A 38 -4.84 12.29 -8.93
C VAL A 38 -6.05 11.37 -8.89
N LEU A 39 -5.82 10.07 -8.88
CA LEU A 39 -6.83 9.04 -8.71
C LEU A 39 -6.54 8.29 -7.41
N ALA A 40 -7.55 8.10 -6.58
CA ALA A 40 -7.48 7.26 -5.39
C ALA A 40 -8.64 6.26 -5.43
N PRO A 41 -8.51 5.18 -6.23
CA PRO A 41 -9.60 4.24 -6.43
C PRO A 41 -9.94 3.48 -5.15
N ALA A 42 -11.23 3.36 -4.86
CA ALA A 42 -11.73 2.43 -3.87
C ALA A 42 -11.69 1.00 -4.42
N TYR A 43 -11.40 0.00 -3.58
CA TYR A 43 -11.54 -1.40 -3.95
C TYR A 43 -13.03 -1.78 -4.08
N PRO A 44 -13.36 -2.94 -4.72
CA PRO A 44 -14.74 -3.41 -4.77
C PRO A 44 -15.37 -3.47 -3.37
N GLY A 45 -16.53 -2.84 -3.19
CA GLY A 45 -17.21 -2.74 -1.90
C GLY A 45 -16.72 -1.62 -0.97
N PHE A 46 -15.61 -0.92 -1.31
CA PHE A 46 -15.06 0.19 -0.53
C PHE A 46 -15.51 1.56 -1.06
N GLU A 47 -16.48 1.59 -1.98
CA GLU A 47 -16.99 2.82 -2.61
C GLU A 47 -17.92 3.63 -1.71
N VAL A 48 -18.13 3.19 -0.47
CA VAL A 48 -18.98 3.85 0.53
C VAL A 48 -18.15 4.53 1.61
N GLU A 49 -18.78 5.35 2.41
CA GLU A 49 -18.10 6.10 3.47
C GLU A 49 -17.60 5.19 4.61
N VAL A 50 -16.57 5.65 5.32
CA VAL A 50 -15.95 4.94 6.47
C VAL A 50 -17.00 4.56 7.51
N GLU A 51 -17.92 5.46 7.79
CA GLU A 51 -18.99 5.29 8.77
C GLU A 51 -19.98 4.18 8.37
N ALA A 52 -20.26 4.06 7.06
CA ALA A 52 -21.12 3.01 6.53
C ALA A 52 -20.46 1.64 6.63
N LEU A 53 -19.15 1.52 6.30
CA LEU A 53 -18.40 0.26 6.42
C LEU A 53 -18.21 -0.18 7.89
N ASN A 54 -18.13 0.76 8.82
CA ASN A 54 -18.11 0.44 10.25
C ASN A 54 -19.46 -0.03 10.77
N ALA A 55 -20.56 0.48 10.20
CA ALA A 55 -21.92 0.04 10.56
C ALA A 55 -22.27 -1.31 9.92
N ASP A 56 -21.88 -1.53 8.65
CA ASP A 56 -22.11 -2.78 7.93
C ASP A 56 -20.90 -3.09 7.02
N PRO A 57 -19.98 -3.96 7.43
CA PRO A 57 -18.81 -4.35 6.63
C PRO A 57 -19.10 -5.45 5.60
N SER A 58 -20.35 -5.90 5.44
CA SER A 58 -20.71 -6.98 4.52
C SER A 58 -20.26 -6.76 3.07
N PRO A 59 -20.22 -5.54 2.50
CA PRO A 59 -19.74 -5.31 1.14
C PRO A 59 -18.29 -5.73 0.92
N ILE A 60 -17.44 -5.68 1.96
CA ILE A 60 -16.00 -5.96 1.85
C ILE A 60 -15.60 -7.34 2.37
N GLU A 61 -16.51 -8.10 2.99
CA GLU A 61 -16.19 -9.38 3.65
C GLU A 61 -15.57 -10.41 2.71
N ARG A 62 -15.97 -10.42 1.45
CA ARG A 62 -15.61 -11.47 0.47
C ARG A 62 -14.74 -10.95 -0.68
N VAL A 63 -14.27 -9.73 -0.59
CA VAL A 63 -13.37 -9.17 -1.59
C VAL A 63 -12.06 -9.95 -1.60
N THR A 64 -11.55 -10.24 -2.79
CA THR A 64 -10.30 -10.99 -3.01
C THR A 64 -9.24 -10.12 -3.65
N VAL A 65 -7.97 -10.51 -3.54
CA VAL A 65 -6.85 -9.80 -4.16
C VAL A 65 -7.01 -9.75 -5.70
N PRO A 66 -7.35 -10.84 -6.41
CA PRO A 66 -7.60 -10.78 -7.85
C PRO A 66 -8.63 -9.72 -8.27
N GLN A 67 -9.74 -9.59 -7.55
CA GLN A 67 -10.75 -8.57 -7.83
C GLN A 67 -10.23 -7.15 -7.65
N ILE A 68 -9.39 -6.93 -6.63
CA ILE A 68 -8.74 -5.63 -6.41
C ILE A 68 -7.79 -5.32 -7.57
N ILE A 69 -6.92 -6.26 -7.92
CA ILE A 69 -5.93 -6.09 -8.99
C ILE A 69 -6.63 -5.85 -10.33
N GLU A 70 -7.65 -6.64 -10.67
CA GLU A 70 -8.43 -6.47 -11.90
C GLU A 70 -9.02 -5.05 -12.01
N LYS A 71 -9.60 -4.54 -10.91
CA LYS A 71 -10.14 -3.17 -10.86
C LYS A 71 -9.05 -2.12 -11.06
N LEU A 72 -7.92 -2.26 -10.37
CA LEU A 72 -6.80 -1.31 -10.48
C LEU A 72 -6.19 -1.33 -11.89
N GLU A 73 -5.99 -2.50 -12.48
CA GLU A 73 -5.53 -2.64 -13.86
C GLU A 73 -6.50 -2.00 -14.86
N GLY A 74 -7.80 -2.22 -14.70
CA GLY A 74 -8.83 -1.59 -15.53
C GLY A 74 -8.69 -0.07 -15.53
N ILE A 75 -8.51 0.53 -14.33
CA ILE A 75 -8.34 1.98 -14.20
C ILE A 75 -7.04 2.46 -14.87
N VAL A 76 -5.94 1.75 -14.67
CA VAL A 76 -4.64 2.16 -15.23
C VAL A 76 -4.62 2.01 -16.75
N ARG A 77 -5.27 0.98 -17.31
CA ARG A 77 -5.38 0.78 -18.77
C ARG A 77 -6.17 1.89 -19.47
N GLU A 78 -7.11 2.52 -18.79
CA GLU A 78 -7.90 3.62 -19.36
C GLU A 78 -7.14 4.96 -19.40
N LEU A 79 -5.94 5.03 -18.79
CA LEU A 79 -5.11 6.23 -18.82
C LEU A 79 -4.38 6.37 -20.15
N SER A 80 -4.26 7.60 -20.63
CA SER A 80 -3.56 7.93 -21.88
C SER A 80 -2.03 7.76 -21.79
N SER A 81 -1.49 7.73 -20.58
CA SER A 81 -0.06 7.56 -20.31
C SER A 81 0.15 6.81 -19.00
N PRO A 82 1.29 6.09 -18.84
CA PRO A 82 1.61 5.37 -17.61
C PRO A 82 1.68 6.32 -16.41
N PRO A 83 0.93 6.05 -15.32
CA PRO A 83 0.92 6.90 -14.14
C PRO A 83 2.11 6.63 -13.20
N ILE A 84 2.32 7.50 -12.22
CA ILE A 84 3.03 7.16 -10.98
C ILE A 84 2.06 6.38 -10.09
N LEU A 85 2.50 5.22 -9.58
CA LEU A 85 1.73 4.39 -8.64
C LEU A 85 2.29 4.57 -7.23
N ILE A 86 1.46 4.98 -6.28
CA ILE A 86 1.87 5.13 -4.87
C ILE A 86 0.92 4.30 -4.00
N GLY A 87 1.44 3.29 -3.32
CA GLY A 87 0.65 2.40 -2.48
C GLY A 87 1.11 2.38 -1.03
N HIS A 88 0.15 2.31 -0.10
CA HIS A 88 0.40 2.19 1.33
C HIS A 88 0.02 0.79 1.84
N SER A 89 0.85 0.17 2.67
CA SER A 89 0.58 -1.13 3.30
C SER A 89 0.27 -2.22 2.27
N ALA A 90 -0.91 -2.83 2.26
CA ALA A 90 -1.37 -3.75 1.21
C ALA A 90 -1.37 -3.09 -0.18
N GLY A 91 -1.71 -1.79 -0.27
CA GLY A 91 -1.59 -1.03 -1.51
C GLY A 91 -0.16 -0.97 -2.05
N GLY A 92 0.85 -1.09 -1.19
CA GLY A 92 2.24 -1.23 -1.60
C GLY A 92 2.52 -2.57 -2.29
N VAL A 93 1.88 -3.66 -1.86
CA VAL A 93 1.92 -4.96 -2.57
C VAL A 93 1.26 -4.84 -3.94
N PHE A 94 0.08 -4.23 -4.01
CA PHE A 94 -0.64 -4.06 -5.27
C PHE A 94 0.11 -3.17 -6.25
N THR A 95 0.82 -2.14 -5.74
CA THR A 95 1.75 -1.34 -6.54
C THR A 95 2.85 -2.21 -7.14
N GLN A 96 3.48 -3.09 -6.36
CA GLN A 96 4.52 -4.01 -6.84
C GLN A 96 3.98 -4.95 -7.93
N ILE A 97 2.78 -5.53 -7.74
CA ILE A 97 2.13 -6.41 -8.72
C ILE A 97 1.83 -5.66 -10.03
N LEU A 98 1.31 -4.43 -9.93
CA LEU A 98 1.02 -3.62 -11.12
C LEU A 98 2.29 -3.28 -11.90
N LEU A 99 3.38 -2.93 -11.22
CA LEU A 99 4.68 -2.70 -11.87
C LEU A 99 5.20 -3.95 -12.56
N ASP A 100 5.10 -5.11 -11.90
CA ASP A 100 5.53 -6.40 -12.48
C ASP A 100 4.73 -6.76 -13.74
N ARG A 101 3.47 -6.37 -13.80
CA ARG A 101 2.60 -6.54 -14.97
C ARG A 101 2.77 -5.45 -16.05
N GLY A 102 3.79 -4.59 -15.92
CA GLY A 102 4.10 -3.55 -16.90
C GLY A 102 3.26 -2.28 -16.79
N TYR A 103 2.51 -2.09 -15.69
CA TYR A 103 1.77 -0.86 -15.44
C TYR A 103 2.60 0.16 -14.67
N GLY A 104 2.35 1.45 -14.94
CA GLY A 104 3.00 2.56 -14.26
C GLY A 104 4.36 2.95 -14.82
N ALA A 105 4.75 4.20 -14.59
CA ALA A 105 6.03 4.79 -14.99
C ALA A 105 7.07 4.74 -13.85
N ALA A 106 6.62 4.75 -12.62
CA ALA A 106 7.39 4.56 -11.39
C ALA A 106 6.45 4.11 -10.28
N GLY A 107 6.95 3.38 -9.30
CA GLY A 107 6.20 2.97 -8.13
C GLY A 107 6.83 3.42 -6.82
N VAL A 108 5.97 3.74 -5.84
CA VAL A 108 6.37 4.02 -4.46
C VAL A 108 5.51 3.15 -3.52
N ALA A 109 6.16 2.29 -2.76
CA ALA A 109 5.52 1.39 -1.81
C ALA A 109 5.82 1.86 -0.37
N ILE A 110 4.84 2.49 0.29
CA ILE A 110 4.98 3.07 1.62
C ILE A 110 4.56 2.05 2.67
N ASN A 111 5.45 1.71 3.60
CA ASN A 111 5.20 0.72 4.65
C ASN A 111 4.53 -0.55 4.10
N SER A 112 5.03 -1.04 2.95
CA SER A 112 4.42 -2.14 2.21
C SER A 112 4.36 -3.42 3.01
N ALA A 113 3.26 -4.14 2.89
CA ALA A 113 3.22 -5.53 3.30
C ALA A 113 4.20 -6.37 2.45
N PRO A 114 4.60 -7.56 2.92
CA PRO A 114 5.48 -8.44 2.16
C PRO A 114 4.76 -9.06 0.96
N THR A 115 5.48 -9.18 -0.15
CA THR A 115 5.10 -10.00 -1.31
C THR A 115 5.52 -11.46 -1.08
N GLU A 116 5.08 -12.38 -1.94
CA GLU A 116 5.43 -13.80 -1.85
C GLU A 116 6.96 -14.00 -1.77
N GLY A 117 7.42 -14.93 -0.93
CA GLY A 117 8.85 -15.21 -0.72
C GLY A 117 9.51 -14.39 0.38
N VAL A 118 8.96 -13.27 0.79
CA VAL A 118 9.49 -12.43 1.88
C VAL A 118 9.08 -13.00 3.24
N LYS A 119 9.97 -13.79 3.85
CA LYS A 119 9.70 -14.55 5.09
C LYS A 119 10.06 -13.82 6.39
N ARG A 120 10.23 -12.50 6.33
CA ARG A 120 10.56 -11.69 7.52
C ARG A 120 9.30 -11.42 8.35
N VAL A 121 9.27 -11.93 9.60
CA VAL A 121 8.14 -11.77 10.54
C VAL A 121 8.65 -11.20 11.86
N PRO A 122 8.74 -9.88 12.02
CA PRO A 122 9.18 -9.23 13.26
C PRO A 122 8.19 -9.41 14.42
N LEU A 123 8.67 -9.37 15.66
CA LEU A 123 7.83 -9.52 16.84
C LEU A 123 6.74 -8.44 16.97
N SER A 124 7.05 -7.20 16.57
CA SER A 124 6.06 -6.10 16.53
C SER A 124 4.91 -6.41 15.59
N GLN A 125 5.20 -6.97 14.40
CA GLN A 125 4.19 -7.40 13.43
C GLN A 125 3.32 -8.53 14.01
N ILE A 126 3.93 -9.54 14.64
CA ILE A 126 3.17 -10.62 15.30
C ILE A 126 2.20 -10.02 16.31
N ARG A 127 2.66 -9.12 17.17
CA ARG A 127 1.81 -8.46 18.16
C ARG A 127 0.70 -7.64 17.53
N ALA A 128 1.00 -6.89 16.46
CA ALA A 128 0.01 -6.06 15.74
C ALA A 128 -1.06 -6.91 15.05
N THR A 129 -0.69 -8.05 14.46
CA THR A 129 -1.61 -8.91 13.68
C THR A 129 -2.31 -9.98 14.53
N PHE A 130 -1.79 -10.29 15.72
CA PHE A 130 -2.33 -11.34 16.60
C PHE A 130 -3.84 -11.18 16.90
N PRO A 131 -4.39 -9.97 17.14
CA PRO A 131 -5.83 -9.82 17.37
C PRO A 131 -6.70 -10.39 16.25
N VAL A 132 -6.23 -10.29 15.01
CA VAL A 132 -6.94 -10.80 13.82
C VAL A 132 -6.68 -12.29 13.63
N LEU A 133 -5.42 -12.74 13.77
CA LEU A 133 -5.00 -14.10 13.48
C LEU A 133 -5.33 -15.12 14.58
N LYS A 134 -5.50 -14.69 15.84
CA LYS A 134 -5.78 -15.60 16.97
C LYS A 134 -7.09 -16.38 16.85
N ASN A 135 -8.04 -15.89 16.02
CA ASN A 135 -9.33 -16.55 15.82
C ASN A 135 -9.47 -17.02 14.36
N PRO A 136 -9.41 -18.33 14.08
CA PRO A 136 -9.54 -18.87 12.72
C PRO A 136 -10.87 -18.53 12.02
N ALA A 137 -11.95 -18.25 12.77
CA ALA A 137 -13.22 -17.82 12.20
C ALA A 137 -13.12 -16.46 11.49
N ASN A 138 -12.11 -15.64 11.82
CA ASN A 138 -11.86 -14.35 11.20
C ASN A 138 -11.52 -14.47 9.69
N ARG A 139 -11.11 -15.63 9.22
CA ARG A 139 -10.87 -15.87 7.78
C ARG A 139 -12.12 -15.78 6.90
N HIS A 140 -13.31 -15.72 7.49
CA HIS A 140 -14.59 -15.73 6.77
C HIS A 140 -15.41 -14.45 6.97
N ARG A 141 -14.87 -13.44 7.63
CA ARG A 141 -15.57 -12.19 7.94
C ARG A 141 -14.64 -10.99 7.88
N ALA A 142 -15.21 -9.79 7.79
CA ALA A 142 -14.44 -8.58 7.99
C ALA A 142 -14.08 -8.41 9.48
N VAL A 143 -12.85 -7.96 9.75
CA VAL A 143 -12.30 -7.81 11.11
C VAL A 143 -11.65 -6.44 11.27
N GLY A 144 -12.14 -5.65 12.23
CA GLY A 144 -11.55 -4.38 12.63
C GLY A 144 -10.60 -4.51 13.81
N PHE A 145 -9.87 -3.46 14.09
CA PHE A 145 -9.11 -3.26 15.31
C PHE A 145 -9.96 -2.52 16.35
N THR A 146 -9.75 -2.81 17.65
CA THR A 146 -10.12 -1.85 18.70
C THR A 146 -9.24 -0.61 18.62
N PHE A 147 -9.63 0.46 19.30
CA PHE A 147 -8.80 1.67 19.33
C PHE A 147 -7.37 1.40 19.84
N GLU A 148 -7.21 0.63 20.91
CA GLU A 148 -5.90 0.30 21.49
C GLU A 148 -5.04 -0.53 20.52
N GLN A 149 -5.67 -1.45 19.76
CA GLN A 149 -5.00 -2.24 18.73
C GLN A 149 -4.57 -1.36 17.55
N TRP A 150 -5.44 -0.45 17.11
CA TRP A 150 -5.14 0.53 16.09
C TRP A 150 -4.02 1.47 16.51
N HIS A 151 -4.11 2.05 17.71
CA HIS A 151 -3.07 2.93 18.24
C HIS A 151 -1.71 2.22 18.23
N TYR A 152 -1.64 0.99 18.72
CA TYR A 152 -0.40 0.22 18.68
C TYR A 152 0.12 -0.06 17.27
N ALA A 153 -0.76 -0.45 16.35
CA ALA A 153 -0.38 -0.95 15.03
C ALA A 153 -0.14 0.17 14.01
N PHE A 154 -0.95 1.24 14.04
CA PHE A 154 -1.00 2.28 13.01
C PHE A 154 -0.48 3.63 13.47
N ALA A 155 -0.71 4.01 14.73
CA ALA A 155 -0.59 5.40 15.20
C ALA A 155 0.19 5.50 16.53
N ASN A 156 1.13 4.60 16.76
CA ASN A 156 1.89 4.48 18.04
C ASN A 156 2.77 5.68 18.38
N THR A 157 3.01 6.60 17.46
CA THR A 157 3.79 7.83 17.67
C THR A 157 2.93 9.07 17.91
N PHE A 158 1.60 8.94 17.73
CA PHE A 158 0.65 10.01 17.99
C PHE A 158 0.25 10.03 19.47
N SER A 159 -0.21 11.19 19.97
CA SER A 159 -0.94 11.24 21.23
C SER A 159 -2.22 10.38 21.15
N GLU A 160 -2.77 10.00 22.32
CA GLU A 160 -4.01 9.23 22.35
C GLU A 160 -5.18 9.99 21.69
N GLU A 161 -5.26 11.31 21.90
CA GLU A 161 -6.28 12.16 21.32
C GLU A 161 -6.19 12.22 19.79
N GLU A 162 -5.00 12.48 19.24
CA GLU A 162 -4.76 12.49 17.79
C GLU A 162 -5.03 11.12 17.17
N SER A 163 -4.53 10.05 17.81
CA SER A 163 -4.75 8.69 17.35
C SER A 163 -6.23 8.32 17.31
N ARG A 164 -7.02 8.77 18.30
CA ARG A 164 -8.48 8.55 18.34
C ARG A 164 -9.19 9.27 17.20
N ALA A 165 -8.83 10.51 16.94
CA ALA A 165 -9.37 11.28 15.82
C ALA A 165 -9.05 10.59 14.46
N LEU A 166 -7.83 10.07 14.29
CA LEU A 166 -7.43 9.32 13.09
C LEU A 166 -8.15 7.97 12.99
N TYR A 167 -8.35 7.28 14.11
CA TYR A 167 -9.11 6.03 14.17
C TYR A 167 -10.56 6.24 13.73
N GLU A 168 -11.25 7.22 14.28
CA GLU A 168 -12.62 7.55 13.93
C GLU A 168 -12.76 7.99 12.46
N ARG A 169 -11.73 8.68 11.93
CA ARG A 169 -11.75 9.18 10.57
C ARG A 169 -11.46 8.13 9.50
N TYR A 170 -10.53 7.20 9.76
CA TYR A 170 -9.97 6.33 8.72
C TYR A 170 -10.22 4.86 8.91
N HIS A 171 -10.37 4.39 10.17
CA HIS A 171 -10.46 2.95 10.43
C HIS A 171 -11.76 2.34 9.91
N ILE A 172 -11.61 1.20 9.24
CA ILE A 172 -12.69 0.29 8.86
C ILE A 172 -12.27 -1.15 9.16
N PRO A 173 -13.19 -2.12 9.24
CA PRO A 173 -12.84 -3.53 9.17
C PRO A 173 -12.15 -3.88 7.85
N ALA A 174 -11.32 -4.91 7.84
CA ALA A 174 -10.69 -5.44 6.63
C ALA A 174 -11.18 -6.85 6.33
N SER A 175 -11.18 -7.23 5.06
CA SER A 175 -11.53 -8.58 4.59
C SER A 175 -10.63 -9.63 5.24
N GLY A 176 -11.23 -10.53 6.00
CA GLY A 176 -10.53 -11.65 6.62
C GLY A 176 -9.92 -12.60 5.60
N PRO A 177 -10.64 -13.02 4.53
CA PRO A 177 -10.08 -13.85 3.47
C PRO A 177 -8.77 -13.31 2.90
N ILE A 178 -8.70 -12.02 2.57
CA ILE A 178 -7.49 -11.40 2.03
C ILE A 178 -6.35 -11.43 3.05
N PHE A 179 -6.64 -11.01 4.30
CA PHE A 179 -5.62 -10.96 5.34
C PHE A 179 -5.07 -12.35 5.69
N TRP A 180 -5.93 -13.36 5.80
CA TRP A 180 -5.53 -14.73 6.05
C TRP A 180 -4.82 -15.34 4.84
N GLY A 181 -5.27 -15.07 3.60
CA GLY A 181 -4.57 -15.46 2.38
C GLY A 181 -3.14 -14.92 2.39
N SER A 182 -2.97 -13.62 2.53
CA SER A 182 -1.64 -12.98 2.58
C SER A 182 -0.75 -13.49 3.75
N ALA A 183 -1.34 -13.79 4.92
CA ALA A 183 -0.59 -14.33 6.06
C ALA A 183 -0.12 -15.79 5.84
N LEU A 184 -0.86 -16.56 5.04
CA LEU A 184 -0.55 -17.95 4.72
C LEU A 184 0.20 -18.14 3.40
N ALA A 185 0.33 -17.07 2.61
CA ALA A 185 0.92 -17.03 1.30
C ALA A 185 2.27 -17.75 1.20
N ASN A 186 3.14 -17.52 2.17
CA ASN A 186 4.45 -18.17 2.21
C ASN A 186 4.42 -19.68 2.59
N ILE A 187 3.24 -20.23 2.86
CA ILE A 187 3.07 -21.66 3.18
C ILE A 187 2.78 -22.49 1.91
N HIS A 188 2.17 -21.86 0.90
CA HIS A 188 1.85 -22.48 -0.40
C HIS A 188 2.42 -21.62 -1.55
N PRO A 189 3.75 -21.66 -1.79
CA PRO A 189 4.38 -20.84 -2.84
C PRO A 189 3.84 -21.21 -4.22
N GLY A 190 3.60 -20.19 -5.05
CA GLY A 190 3.13 -20.33 -6.44
C GLY A 190 1.63 -20.38 -6.62
N GLU A 191 0.84 -20.37 -5.55
CA GLU A 191 -0.63 -20.25 -5.59
C GLU A 191 -1.10 -18.87 -5.11
N ASP A 192 -0.15 -17.92 -4.99
CA ASP A 192 -0.37 -16.70 -4.22
C ASP A 192 -0.72 -15.50 -5.08
N ASP A 193 -1.81 -14.86 -4.70
CA ASP A 193 -2.27 -13.61 -5.30
C ASP A 193 -1.27 -12.43 -5.11
N ASN A 194 -0.23 -12.61 -4.28
CA ASN A 194 0.81 -11.60 -3.98
C ASN A 194 2.15 -11.89 -4.70
N HIS A 195 2.15 -12.74 -5.72
CA HIS A 195 3.33 -13.07 -6.50
C HIS A 195 3.82 -11.89 -7.34
N VAL A 196 5.14 -11.70 -7.39
CA VAL A 196 5.85 -10.81 -8.31
C VAL A 196 7.11 -11.50 -8.85
N ASP A 197 7.45 -11.28 -10.11
CA ASP A 197 8.73 -11.72 -10.66
C ASP A 197 9.84 -10.73 -10.27
N TYR A 198 10.64 -11.13 -9.30
CA TYR A 198 11.75 -10.31 -8.81
C TYR A 198 12.92 -10.14 -9.81
N HIS A 199 12.90 -10.88 -10.93
CA HIS A 199 13.89 -10.80 -12.00
C HIS A 199 13.38 -10.01 -13.22
N ASN A 200 12.17 -9.47 -13.15
CA ASN A 200 11.56 -8.71 -14.24
C ASN A 200 12.30 -7.38 -14.48
N ASP A 201 13.12 -7.31 -15.51
CA ASP A 201 13.84 -6.10 -15.93
C ASP A 201 12.96 -5.12 -16.71
N ALA A 202 11.77 -5.55 -17.15
CA ALA A 202 10.84 -4.70 -17.92
C ALA A 202 9.93 -3.85 -17.01
N ARG A 203 9.90 -4.10 -15.70
CA ARG A 203 9.11 -3.31 -14.76
C ARG A 203 9.62 -1.87 -14.61
N ALA A 204 8.77 -0.97 -14.19
CA ALA A 204 9.20 0.39 -13.84
C ALA A 204 9.99 0.43 -12.52
N PRO A 205 10.79 1.50 -12.28
CA PRO A 205 11.52 1.73 -11.02
C PRO A 205 10.61 1.73 -9.79
N LEU A 206 11.14 1.25 -8.65
CA LEU A 206 10.41 1.06 -7.41
C LEU A 206 11.16 1.66 -6.21
N LEU A 207 10.49 2.51 -5.45
CA LEU A 207 10.94 3.02 -4.16
C LEU A 207 10.13 2.39 -3.03
N PHE A 208 10.79 1.83 -2.03
CA PHE A 208 10.20 1.52 -0.74
C PHE A 208 10.40 2.69 0.22
N ILE A 209 9.33 3.24 0.78
CA ILE A 209 9.37 4.19 1.89
C ILE A 209 9.00 3.45 3.18
N SER A 210 9.78 3.65 4.23
CA SER A 210 9.62 2.99 5.52
C SER A 210 9.48 4.00 6.65
N GLY A 211 8.48 3.80 7.53
CA GLY A 211 8.41 4.46 8.83
C GLY A 211 9.30 3.75 9.85
N SER A 212 10.22 4.48 10.51
CA SER A 212 11.18 3.88 11.46
C SER A 212 10.51 3.24 12.68
N GLU A 213 9.31 3.69 13.03
CA GLU A 213 8.54 3.25 14.19
C GLU A 213 7.31 2.43 13.82
N ASP A 214 7.24 1.95 12.58
CA ASP A 214 6.16 1.09 12.12
C ASP A 214 6.16 -0.25 12.86
N HIS A 215 5.11 -0.52 13.63
CA HIS A 215 4.95 -1.78 14.36
C HIS A 215 4.34 -2.88 13.50
N LEU A 216 3.58 -2.52 12.45
CA LEU A 216 2.89 -3.48 11.60
C LEU A 216 3.79 -3.97 10.46
N MET A 217 4.46 -3.07 9.75
CA MET A 217 5.38 -3.34 8.65
C MET A 217 6.74 -2.66 8.86
N PRO A 218 7.48 -3.04 9.92
CA PRO A 218 8.71 -2.33 10.31
C PRO A 218 9.78 -2.30 9.21
N PRO A 219 10.79 -1.41 9.33
CA PRO A 219 11.81 -1.19 8.31
C PRO A 219 12.53 -2.45 7.82
N SER A 220 12.63 -3.47 8.68
CA SER A 220 13.24 -4.75 8.31
C SER A 220 12.45 -5.51 7.24
N ILE A 221 11.13 -5.29 7.15
CA ILE A 221 10.28 -5.84 6.08
C ILE A 221 10.56 -5.11 4.78
N GLN A 222 10.62 -3.76 4.79
CA GLN A 222 10.88 -2.97 3.59
C GLN A 222 12.26 -3.30 2.98
N ARG A 223 13.29 -3.41 3.84
CA ARG A 223 14.62 -3.86 3.41
C ARG A 223 14.62 -5.29 2.89
N SER A 224 13.78 -6.18 3.45
CA SER A 224 13.63 -7.55 2.96
C SER A 224 12.91 -7.59 1.61
N ASN A 225 11.82 -6.85 1.43
CA ASN A 225 11.13 -6.69 0.15
C ASN A 225 12.12 -6.25 -0.94
N ALA A 226 12.81 -5.13 -0.72
CA ALA A 226 13.77 -4.58 -1.69
C ALA A 226 14.91 -5.57 -2.02
N LYS A 227 15.41 -6.31 -1.03
CA LYS A 227 16.49 -7.29 -1.23
C LYS A 227 16.09 -8.48 -2.10
N HIS A 228 14.79 -8.78 -2.25
CA HIS A 228 14.33 -9.85 -3.12
C HIS A 228 14.44 -9.48 -4.60
N TYR A 229 14.32 -8.20 -4.95
CA TYR A 229 14.51 -7.74 -6.32
C TYR A 229 15.94 -7.97 -6.80
N LYS A 230 16.07 -8.65 -7.93
CA LYS A 230 17.33 -9.06 -8.58
C LYS A 230 17.47 -8.53 -10.00
N SER A 231 16.42 -7.86 -10.48
CA SER A 231 16.44 -7.19 -11.77
C SER A 231 17.39 -5.99 -11.76
N ASP A 232 17.90 -5.60 -12.92
CA ASP A 232 18.74 -4.41 -13.09
C ASP A 232 17.93 -3.10 -12.95
N THR A 233 16.62 -3.18 -12.92
CA THR A 233 15.74 -2.03 -12.72
C THR A 233 15.83 -1.50 -11.28
N ILE A 234 15.95 -0.18 -11.17
CA ILE A 234 16.14 0.52 -9.89
C ILE A 234 15.12 0.07 -8.82
N THR A 235 15.66 -0.31 -7.67
CA THR A 235 14.90 -0.57 -6.44
C THR A 235 15.62 0.06 -5.26
N GLU A 236 14.99 1.02 -4.62
CA GLU A 236 15.58 1.77 -3.50
C GLU A 236 14.74 1.70 -2.24
N VAL A 237 15.36 2.00 -1.10
CA VAL A 237 14.69 2.09 0.21
C VAL A 237 15.04 3.43 0.84
N LYS A 238 14.02 4.14 1.28
CA LYS A 238 14.14 5.37 2.07
C LYS A 238 13.39 5.25 3.39
N GLU A 239 14.06 5.53 4.50
CA GLU A 239 13.46 5.54 5.83
C GLU A 239 13.14 6.98 6.27
N PHE A 240 11.96 7.16 6.86
CA PHE A 240 11.52 8.37 7.53
C PHE A 240 11.10 8.04 8.96
N GLU A 241 11.18 8.99 9.86
CA GLU A 241 10.61 8.88 11.19
C GLU A 241 9.07 8.82 11.10
N GLY A 242 8.47 7.87 11.80
CA GLY A 242 7.01 7.74 11.88
C GLY A 242 6.48 6.30 11.92
N PRO A 243 5.18 6.18 12.16
CA PRO A 243 4.47 4.93 12.40
C PRO A 243 3.99 4.28 11.10
N HIS A 244 3.12 3.24 11.21
CA HIS A 244 2.51 2.61 10.04
C HIS A 244 1.63 3.59 9.24
N LEU A 245 0.87 4.47 9.90
CA LEU A 245 0.06 5.51 9.24
C LEU A 245 0.92 6.70 8.79
N LEU A 246 2.05 6.42 8.17
CA LEU A 246 3.01 7.41 7.69
C LEU A 246 2.38 8.47 6.75
N PRO A 247 1.41 8.13 5.86
CA PRO A 247 0.75 9.11 5.01
C PRO A 247 -0.05 10.20 5.74
N ALA A 248 -0.41 9.99 7.01
CA ALA A 248 -1.12 10.97 7.83
C ALA A 248 -0.30 11.44 9.04
N SER A 249 0.98 11.06 9.14
CA SER A 249 1.85 11.44 10.25
C SER A 249 2.31 12.90 10.16
N PRO A 250 2.69 13.55 11.27
CA PRO A 250 3.32 14.86 11.23
C PRO A 250 4.51 14.87 10.25
N GLY A 251 4.56 15.87 9.36
CA GLY A 251 5.59 15.95 8.31
C GLY A 251 5.36 15.05 7.10
N TRP A 252 4.16 14.51 6.93
CA TRP A 252 3.75 13.74 5.74
C TRP A 252 4.02 14.49 4.43
N GLU A 253 3.97 15.82 4.43
CA GLU A 253 4.24 16.65 3.26
C GLU A 253 5.64 16.42 2.70
N ARG A 254 6.65 16.30 3.59
CA ARG A 254 8.03 16.00 3.19
C ARG A 254 8.14 14.61 2.55
N ILE A 255 7.36 13.67 3.06
CA ILE A 255 7.33 12.30 2.53
C ILE A 255 6.65 12.28 1.16
N ALA A 256 5.52 12.99 1.03
CA ALA A 256 4.82 13.12 -0.25
C ALA A 256 5.69 13.81 -1.32
N ASP A 257 6.41 14.86 -0.94
CA ASP A 257 7.31 15.55 -1.85
C ASP A 257 8.48 14.68 -2.28
N TYR A 258 9.08 13.94 -1.35
CA TYR A 258 10.15 13.01 -1.66
C TYR A 258 9.69 11.89 -2.60
N ALA A 259 8.52 11.30 -2.32
CA ALA A 259 7.93 10.25 -3.15
C ALA A 259 7.70 10.74 -4.59
N LEU A 260 7.11 11.93 -4.73
CA LEU A 260 6.88 12.53 -6.05
C LEU A 260 8.19 12.86 -6.78
N MET A 261 9.12 13.54 -6.10
CA MET A 261 10.42 13.90 -6.67
C MET A 261 11.17 12.66 -7.17
N TRP A 262 11.29 11.63 -6.32
CA TRP A 262 11.96 10.41 -6.68
C TRP A 262 11.28 9.72 -7.87
N ALA A 263 9.95 9.62 -7.86
CA ALA A 263 9.20 9.00 -8.94
C ALA A 263 9.37 9.77 -10.27
N MET A 264 9.39 11.10 -10.24
CA MET A 264 9.60 11.94 -11.43
C MET A 264 11.03 11.82 -11.98
N ASP A 265 12.03 11.72 -11.10
CA ASP A 265 13.43 11.57 -11.52
C ASP A 265 13.71 10.21 -12.16
N HIS A 266 12.96 9.18 -11.78
CA HIS A 266 13.17 7.80 -12.22
C HIS A 266 12.09 7.28 -13.19
N ALA A 267 11.04 8.08 -13.48
CA ALA A 267 9.96 7.65 -14.35
C ALA A 267 10.49 7.18 -15.72
N ALA A 268 10.03 6.03 -16.16
CA ALA A 268 10.34 5.44 -17.45
C ALA A 268 9.06 5.03 -18.18
N GLN A 269 9.07 5.07 -19.52
CA GLN A 269 8.03 4.38 -20.28
C GLN A 269 8.23 2.87 -20.09
N PRO A 270 7.17 2.11 -19.70
CA PRO A 270 7.26 0.66 -19.71
C PRO A 270 7.65 0.17 -21.11
N SER A 271 8.55 -0.81 -21.16
CA SER A 271 8.87 -1.48 -22.42
C SER A 271 7.59 -2.13 -22.94
N THR A 272 7.12 -1.73 -24.13
CA THR A 272 6.07 -2.47 -24.83
C THR A 272 6.64 -3.84 -25.18
N ALA A 273 6.19 -4.88 -24.46
CA ALA A 273 6.52 -6.25 -24.80
C ALA A 273 5.82 -6.68 -26.10
#